data_e2435294d7f2dc70284287cb83b5efc2
#
_entry.id   e2435294d7f2dc70284287cb83b5efc2
#
_cell.length_a   1.000
_cell.length_b   1.000
_cell.length_c   1.000
_cell.angle_alpha   90.00
_cell.angle_beta   90.00
_cell.angle_gamma   90.00
#
_symmetry.space_group_name_H-M   'P 1'
#
loop_
_entity.id
_entity.type
_entity.pdbx_description
1 polymer ?
#
loop_
_entity_poly.entity_id
_entity_poly.type
_entity_poly.pdbx_seq_one_letter_code
_entity_poly.pdbx_strand_id
1 'polypeptide(L)'
;MKDRKEIKKEVKKKQEEVLHNLAHFMEEVNRTVDVEAEEIDEIEEFSGFVEEESTVAGRAISDLMYRFTNDLEIGKKIRMGELRKQYDRLEPEWRVPDKYNLTHFDLENFSMKLLSRKENPNLKKVILQLHGGGYIGAIYNTYYNVATYYSEAADGICVLSPDYRVAPEHPYPAALEDALASYQWLLDHGYKGNQIILAGDSAGGGLAMALTMYLRDHDMPMPCGLVAMSPWTDLTASGESYTLNYELDPLFGNTKESMIFINDYPGKHDKKDPYISPIYGNFRNFPPMLIQVGSTEMLLSDSVTAASMADIAGVEVRLSIYDDMFHVFQLSGKILPEQKRAWEEVEQFLQLLLN
;
A
#
# COMPACT_ATOMS: atom_id res chain seq x y z
N MET A 1 -7.92 0.94 -42.59
CA MET A 1 -7.19 0.55 -41.37
C MET A 1 -6.15 1.63 -41.12
N LYS A 2 -6.24 2.34 -39.98
CA LYS A 2 -5.21 3.32 -39.61
C LYS A 2 -3.89 2.58 -39.36
N ASP A 3 -2.78 3.15 -39.82
CA ASP A 3 -1.46 2.58 -39.61
C ASP A 3 -1.13 2.54 -38.10
N ARG A 4 -0.45 1.47 -37.66
CA ARG A 4 -0.06 1.24 -36.28
C ARG A 4 0.77 2.40 -35.67
N LYS A 5 1.44 3.17 -36.52
CA LYS A 5 2.16 4.40 -36.14
C LYS A 5 1.21 5.57 -35.86
N GLU A 6 0.13 5.69 -36.61
CA GLU A 6 -0.92 6.72 -36.41
C GLU A 6 -1.68 6.47 -35.09
N ILE A 7 -2.04 5.21 -34.84
CA ILE A 7 -2.69 4.82 -33.58
C ILE A 7 -1.80 5.12 -32.36
N LYS A 8 -0.51 4.79 -32.43
CA LYS A 8 0.45 5.12 -31.37
C LYS A 8 0.59 6.61 -31.12
N LYS A 9 0.58 7.42 -32.19
CA LYS A 9 0.68 8.87 -32.09
C LYS A 9 -0.59 9.51 -31.50
N GLU A 10 -1.74 8.96 -31.85
CA GLU A 10 -3.05 9.39 -31.32
C GLU A 10 -3.22 9.04 -29.84
N VAL A 11 -2.80 7.83 -29.45
CA VAL A 11 -2.79 7.39 -28.03
C VAL A 11 -1.82 8.25 -27.21
N LYS A 12 -0.62 8.51 -27.71
CA LYS A 12 0.36 9.36 -27.02
C LYS A 12 -0.16 10.81 -26.86
N LYS A 13 -0.79 11.37 -27.88
CA LYS A 13 -1.38 12.72 -27.82
C LYS A 13 -2.52 12.78 -26.78
N LYS A 14 -3.38 11.77 -26.72
CA LYS A 14 -4.45 11.71 -25.72
C LYS A 14 -3.90 11.52 -24.30
N GLN A 15 -2.83 10.77 -24.12
CA GLN A 15 -2.13 10.64 -22.85
C GLN A 15 -1.52 11.97 -22.37
N GLU A 16 -0.86 12.70 -23.28
CA GLU A 16 -0.30 14.03 -23.01
C GLU A 16 -1.42 15.04 -22.67
N GLU A 17 -2.58 14.97 -23.35
CA GLU A 17 -3.74 15.82 -23.09
C GLU A 17 -4.39 15.52 -21.73
N VAL A 18 -4.51 14.25 -21.35
CA VAL A 18 -5.03 13.84 -20.04
C VAL A 18 -4.08 14.26 -18.91
N LEU A 19 -2.77 14.08 -19.09
CA LEU A 19 -1.76 14.50 -18.12
C LEU A 19 -1.71 16.05 -17.99
N HIS A 20 -1.86 16.76 -19.10
CA HIS A 20 -1.93 18.23 -19.10
C HIS A 20 -3.19 18.74 -18.39
N ASN A 21 -4.35 18.14 -18.66
CA ASN A 21 -5.61 18.49 -18.02
C ASN A 21 -5.60 18.15 -16.51
N LEU A 22 -4.97 17.03 -16.14
CA LEU A 22 -4.75 16.65 -14.76
C LEU A 22 -3.84 17.66 -14.04
N ALA A 23 -2.73 18.04 -14.66
CA ALA A 23 -1.80 19.04 -14.12
C ALA A 23 -2.48 20.41 -13.94
N HIS A 24 -3.28 20.85 -14.92
CA HIS A 24 -4.01 22.11 -14.84
C HIS A 24 -5.10 22.09 -13.77
N PHE A 25 -5.86 21.01 -13.67
CA PHE A 25 -6.84 20.81 -12.59
C PHE A 25 -6.17 20.81 -11.21
N MET A 26 -4.98 20.20 -11.10
CA MET A 26 -4.18 20.17 -9.90
C MET A 26 -3.68 21.56 -9.48
N GLU A 27 -3.27 22.40 -10.45
CA GLU A 27 -2.92 23.79 -10.19
C GLU A 27 -4.14 24.60 -9.71
N GLU A 28 -5.32 24.32 -10.23
CA GLU A 28 -6.57 24.98 -9.85
C GLU A 28 -7.02 24.57 -8.44
N VAL A 29 -6.94 23.29 -8.10
CA VAL A 29 -7.19 22.76 -6.73
C VAL A 29 -6.22 23.39 -5.73
N ASN A 30 -4.92 23.44 -6.05
CA ASN A 30 -3.92 24.05 -5.17
C ASN A 30 -4.12 25.56 -4.96
N ARG A 31 -4.76 26.26 -5.90
CA ARG A 31 -5.10 27.69 -5.75
C ARG A 31 -6.34 27.93 -4.90
N THR A 32 -7.22 26.93 -4.77
CA THR A 32 -8.50 27.04 -4.04
C THR A 32 -8.41 26.52 -2.61
N VAL A 33 -7.33 25.83 -2.25
CA VAL A 33 -7.16 25.22 -0.92
C VAL A 33 -6.07 25.96 -0.13
N ASP A 34 -6.36 27.18 0.30
CA ASP A 34 -5.75 27.75 1.52
C ASP A 34 -6.52 27.14 2.71
N VAL A 35 -6.16 25.93 3.09
CA VAL A 35 -6.68 25.33 4.32
C VAL A 35 -5.76 25.74 5.46
N GLU A 36 -6.28 26.60 6.34
CA GLU A 36 -5.73 26.79 7.67
C GLU A 36 -5.70 25.41 8.36
N ALA A 37 -4.52 24.96 8.74
CA ALA A 37 -4.36 23.76 9.53
C ALA A 37 -4.99 24.01 10.90
N GLU A 38 -6.13 23.39 11.19
CA GLU A 38 -6.62 23.28 12.55
C GLU A 38 -5.62 22.41 13.34
N GLU A 39 -5.15 22.93 14.47
CA GLU A 39 -4.34 22.18 15.42
C GLU A 39 -5.20 21.00 15.91
N ILE A 40 -4.71 19.78 15.65
CA ILE A 40 -5.35 18.56 16.15
C ILE A 40 -5.07 18.48 17.64
N ASP A 41 -6.12 18.49 18.45
CA ASP A 41 -6.03 18.23 19.89
C ASP A 41 -5.29 16.93 20.18
N GLU A 42 -4.51 16.87 21.25
CA GLU A 42 -3.75 15.70 21.68
C GLU A 42 -4.67 14.47 21.72
N ILE A 43 -4.35 13.46 20.90
CA ILE A 43 -5.09 12.20 20.87
C ILE A 43 -4.74 11.45 22.15
N GLU A 44 -5.67 11.39 23.10
CA GLU A 44 -5.47 10.74 24.41
C GLU A 44 -5.21 9.22 24.30
N GLU A 45 -5.60 8.58 23.20
CA GLU A 45 -5.41 7.12 23.00
C GLU A 45 -5.29 6.80 21.50
N PHE A 46 -4.15 6.22 21.07
CA PHE A 46 -3.90 5.87 19.68
C PHE A 46 -4.46 4.46 19.36
N SER A 47 -5.73 4.24 19.68
CA SER A 47 -6.43 2.99 19.38
C SER A 47 -7.89 3.25 19.03
N GLY A 48 -8.55 2.25 18.44
CA GLY A 48 -9.98 2.31 18.12
C GLY A 48 -10.27 2.53 16.63
N PHE A 49 -11.55 2.73 16.31
CA PHE A 49 -12.06 2.88 14.95
C PHE A 49 -12.46 4.34 14.75
N VAL A 50 -11.91 4.95 13.69
CA VAL A 50 -12.10 6.37 13.38
C VAL A 50 -12.58 6.51 11.93
N GLU A 51 -13.58 7.35 11.73
CA GLU A 51 -14.04 7.78 10.39
C GLU A 51 -13.55 9.19 10.14
N GLU A 52 -12.83 9.38 9.02
CA GLU A 52 -12.24 10.65 8.60
C GLU A 52 -13.08 11.25 7.47
N GLU A 53 -13.66 12.44 7.68
CA GLU A 53 -14.47 13.12 6.67
C GLU A 53 -13.63 13.53 5.45
N SER A 54 -14.23 13.39 4.25
CA SER A 54 -13.60 13.80 3.01
C SER A 54 -13.70 15.31 2.79
N THR A 55 -12.66 15.89 2.21
CA THR A 55 -12.67 17.27 1.75
C THR A 55 -13.36 17.42 0.38
N VAL A 56 -13.73 18.64 0.00
CA VAL A 56 -14.25 18.92 -1.36
C VAL A 56 -13.21 18.53 -2.42
N ALA A 57 -11.94 18.77 -2.17
CA ALA A 57 -10.84 18.41 -3.06
C ALA A 57 -10.69 16.88 -3.16
N GLY A 58 -10.78 16.17 -2.04
CA GLY A 58 -10.72 14.70 -1.98
C GLY A 58 -11.82 14.06 -2.82
N ARG A 59 -13.06 14.48 -2.63
CA ARG A 59 -14.21 14.01 -3.44
C ARG A 59 -14.02 14.26 -4.93
N ALA A 60 -13.58 15.46 -5.31
CA ALA A 60 -13.36 15.80 -6.71
C ALA A 60 -12.28 14.92 -7.37
N ILE A 61 -11.23 14.59 -6.64
CA ILE A 61 -10.15 13.71 -7.12
C ILE A 61 -10.62 12.25 -7.19
N SER A 62 -11.39 11.78 -6.21
CA SER A 62 -12.01 10.45 -6.25
C SER A 62 -12.93 10.29 -7.47
N ASP A 63 -13.79 11.27 -7.74
CA ASP A 63 -14.62 11.31 -8.95
C ASP A 63 -13.80 11.30 -10.24
N LEU A 64 -12.69 12.02 -10.27
CA LEU A 64 -11.80 12.04 -11.43
C LEU A 64 -11.13 10.66 -11.63
N MET A 65 -10.67 10.02 -10.58
CA MET A 65 -10.13 8.66 -10.62
C MET A 65 -11.16 7.67 -11.13
N TYR A 66 -12.39 7.76 -10.62
CA TYR A 66 -13.51 6.93 -11.10
C TYR A 66 -13.74 7.07 -12.61
N ARG A 67 -13.80 8.30 -13.11
CA ARG A 67 -13.96 8.56 -14.56
C ARG A 67 -12.76 8.05 -15.35
N PHE A 68 -11.54 8.29 -14.87
CA PHE A 68 -10.31 7.82 -15.53
C PHE A 68 -10.33 6.31 -15.70
N THR A 69 -10.65 5.57 -14.66
CA THR A 69 -10.60 4.11 -14.67
C THR A 69 -11.79 3.45 -15.38
N ASN A 70 -12.96 4.10 -15.38
CA ASN A 70 -14.17 3.53 -15.99
C ASN A 70 -14.40 3.97 -17.42
N ASP A 71 -14.09 5.23 -17.77
CA ASP A 71 -14.41 5.80 -19.08
C ASP A 71 -13.28 5.61 -20.09
N LEU A 72 -12.01 5.52 -19.63
CA LEU A 72 -10.87 5.37 -20.51
C LEU A 72 -10.45 3.92 -20.68
N GLU A 73 -10.18 3.51 -21.92
CA GLU A 73 -9.72 2.16 -22.27
C GLU A 73 -8.45 1.76 -21.48
N ILE A 74 -7.54 2.70 -21.25
CA ILE A 74 -6.31 2.48 -20.47
C ILE A 74 -6.61 2.17 -19.01
N GLY A 75 -7.57 2.88 -18.40
CA GLY A 75 -8.01 2.63 -17.03
C GLY A 75 -8.58 1.21 -16.87
N LYS A 76 -9.41 0.78 -17.83
CA LYS A 76 -9.93 -0.61 -17.85
C LYS A 76 -8.80 -1.65 -17.88
N LYS A 77 -7.76 -1.41 -18.68
CA LYS A 77 -6.59 -2.30 -18.75
C LYS A 77 -5.77 -2.33 -17.46
N ILE A 78 -5.69 -1.18 -16.76
CA ILE A 78 -5.05 -1.10 -15.44
C ILE A 78 -5.79 -1.99 -14.45
N ARG A 79 -7.12 -1.88 -14.37
CA ARG A 79 -7.95 -2.70 -13.47
C ARG A 79 -7.82 -4.20 -13.71
N MET A 80 -7.64 -4.58 -14.97
CA MET A 80 -7.48 -5.99 -15.38
C MET A 80 -6.04 -6.50 -15.23
N GLY A 81 -5.12 -5.66 -14.79
CA GLY A 81 -3.70 -6.03 -14.66
C GLY A 81 -2.99 -6.26 -15.99
N GLU A 82 -3.63 -5.94 -17.13
CA GLU A 82 -3.07 -6.19 -18.47
C GLU A 82 -1.78 -5.40 -18.73
N LEU A 83 -1.59 -4.28 -18.03
CA LEU A 83 -0.44 -3.41 -18.21
C LEU A 83 0.73 -3.74 -17.28
N ARG A 84 0.62 -4.75 -16.40
CA ARG A 84 1.65 -5.06 -15.39
C ARG A 84 3.07 -5.17 -15.97
N LYS A 85 3.21 -5.76 -17.17
CA LYS A 85 4.52 -5.88 -17.88
C LYS A 85 4.97 -4.61 -18.59
N GLN A 86 4.14 -3.56 -18.59
CA GLN A 86 4.42 -2.29 -19.27
C GLN A 86 4.59 -1.14 -18.27
N TYR A 87 4.35 -1.38 -16.98
CA TYR A 87 4.45 -0.33 -15.96
C TYR A 87 5.83 0.31 -15.93
N ASP A 88 6.92 -0.45 -16.08
CA ASP A 88 8.29 0.07 -16.15
C ASP A 88 8.47 1.16 -17.21
N ARG A 89 7.62 1.17 -18.27
CA ARG A 89 7.66 2.15 -19.36
C ARG A 89 6.73 3.34 -19.15
N LEU A 90 5.78 3.22 -18.22
CA LEU A 90 4.79 4.24 -17.91
C LEU A 90 5.14 4.99 -16.63
N GLU A 91 6.04 4.41 -15.85
CA GLU A 91 6.44 4.96 -14.57
C GLU A 91 7.29 6.23 -14.77
N PRO A 92 6.99 7.32 -14.01
CA PRO A 92 7.82 8.50 -14.02
C PRO A 92 9.26 8.18 -13.57
N GLU A 93 10.26 8.80 -14.20
CA GLU A 93 11.63 8.75 -13.68
C GLU A 93 11.63 9.28 -12.23
N TRP A 94 12.00 8.39 -11.30
CA TRP A 94 12.26 8.79 -9.93
C TRP A 94 13.77 8.80 -9.68
N ARG A 95 14.25 9.86 -9.03
CA ARG A 95 15.64 9.99 -8.61
C ARG A 95 15.72 9.99 -7.10
N VAL A 96 16.69 9.25 -6.58
CA VAL A 96 16.97 9.25 -5.14
C VAL A 96 17.25 10.69 -4.70
N PRO A 97 16.46 11.26 -3.75
CA PRO A 97 16.73 12.61 -3.27
C PRO A 97 18.12 12.73 -2.65
N ASP A 98 18.78 13.89 -2.83
CA ASP A 98 20.18 14.09 -2.45
C ASP A 98 20.51 13.75 -0.99
N LYS A 99 19.53 13.83 -0.08
CA LYS A 99 19.69 13.50 1.34
C LYS A 99 19.68 12.01 1.65
N TYR A 100 19.41 11.14 0.65
CA TYR A 100 19.35 9.68 0.83
C TYR A 100 20.41 8.93 0.04
N ASN A 101 20.76 7.75 0.54
CA ASN A 101 21.37 6.66 -0.21
C ASN A 101 20.31 5.59 -0.46
N LEU A 102 20.37 4.94 -1.63
CA LEU A 102 19.59 3.75 -1.96
C LEU A 102 20.57 2.64 -2.32
N THR A 103 20.77 1.70 -1.39
CA THR A 103 21.71 0.60 -1.55
C THR A 103 20.99 -0.63 -2.05
N HIS A 104 21.49 -1.24 -3.11
CA HIS A 104 20.93 -2.45 -3.71
C HIS A 104 21.61 -3.70 -3.14
N PHE A 105 20.79 -4.74 -2.90
CA PHE A 105 21.25 -6.06 -2.46
C PHE A 105 20.58 -7.12 -3.34
N ASP A 106 21.39 -8.03 -3.89
CA ASP A 106 20.92 -9.20 -4.61
C ASP A 106 20.90 -10.40 -3.65
N LEU A 107 19.76 -11.08 -3.57
CA LEU A 107 19.59 -12.37 -2.93
C LEU A 107 19.50 -13.46 -4.02
N GLU A 108 19.39 -14.71 -3.63
CA GLU A 108 19.38 -15.83 -4.57
C GLU A 108 18.25 -15.74 -5.62
N ASN A 109 17.04 -15.32 -5.20
CA ASN A 109 15.85 -15.36 -6.04
C ASN A 109 15.22 -14.01 -6.31
N PHE A 110 15.61 -12.97 -5.59
CA PHE A 110 15.05 -11.62 -5.70
C PHE A 110 16.05 -10.57 -5.25
N SER A 111 15.76 -9.31 -5.47
CA SER A 111 16.59 -8.21 -4.98
C SER A 111 15.84 -7.33 -3.98
N MET A 112 16.55 -6.51 -3.26
CA MET A 112 15.96 -5.53 -2.35
C MET A 112 16.80 -4.26 -2.31
N LYS A 113 16.18 -3.15 -1.92
CA LYS A 113 16.86 -1.88 -1.77
C LYS A 113 16.64 -1.31 -0.39
N LEU A 114 17.73 -0.81 0.22
CA LEU A 114 17.71 -0.13 1.50
C LEU A 114 17.85 1.37 1.28
N LEU A 115 16.83 2.12 1.64
CA LEU A 115 16.88 3.58 1.73
C LEU A 115 17.42 3.98 3.10
N SER A 116 18.42 4.87 3.14
CA SER A 116 18.97 5.41 4.37
C SER A 116 19.33 6.89 4.22
N ARG A 117 19.12 7.70 5.27
CA ARG A 117 19.63 9.09 5.29
C ARG A 117 21.15 9.09 5.25
N LYS A 118 21.74 10.05 4.50
CA LYS A 118 23.19 10.27 4.46
C LYS A 118 23.70 10.82 5.77
N GLU A 119 22.94 11.73 6.36
CA GLU A 119 23.27 12.39 7.62
C GLU A 119 22.28 11.98 8.71
N ASN A 120 22.80 11.64 9.88
CA ASN A 120 22.03 11.26 11.07
C ASN A 120 20.91 10.20 10.80
N PRO A 121 21.21 9.05 10.17
CA PRO A 121 20.21 8.01 9.99
C PRO A 121 19.76 7.48 11.35
N ASN A 122 18.47 7.25 11.52
CA ASN A 122 17.95 6.54 12.67
C ASN A 122 18.16 5.03 12.47
N LEU A 123 19.15 4.48 13.18
CA LEU A 123 19.51 3.06 13.11
C LEU A 123 18.92 2.22 14.26
N LYS A 124 18.10 2.84 15.14
CA LYS A 124 17.51 2.12 16.28
C LYS A 124 16.48 1.10 15.82
N LYS A 125 15.76 1.42 14.76
CA LYS A 125 14.73 0.57 14.16
C LYS A 125 14.84 0.62 12.63
N VAL A 126 14.11 -0.26 11.96
CA VAL A 126 14.05 -0.36 10.49
C VAL A 126 12.62 -0.70 10.07
N ILE A 127 12.18 -0.16 8.94
CA ILE A 127 10.94 -0.56 8.31
C ILE A 127 11.23 -1.58 7.21
N LEU A 128 10.54 -2.71 7.22
CA LEU A 128 10.42 -3.62 6.08
C LEU A 128 9.14 -3.27 5.32
N GLN A 129 9.30 -2.62 4.18
CA GLN A 129 8.21 -2.19 3.31
C GLN A 129 7.90 -3.25 2.27
N LEU A 130 6.71 -3.83 2.30
CA LEU A 130 6.19 -4.80 1.34
C LEU A 130 5.22 -4.08 0.39
N HIS A 131 5.55 -4.05 -0.91
CA HIS A 131 4.80 -3.28 -1.90
C HIS A 131 3.46 -3.93 -2.26
N GLY A 132 2.48 -3.13 -2.71
CA GLY A 132 1.24 -3.61 -3.31
C GLY A 132 1.42 -4.09 -4.74
N GLY A 133 0.29 -4.19 -5.46
CA GLY A 133 0.27 -4.62 -6.86
C GLY A 133 -0.39 -5.98 -7.07
N GLY A 134 -1.27 -6.41 -6.14
CA GLY A 134 -2.11 -7.60 -6.28
C GLY A 134 -1.34 -8.92 -6.35
N TYR A 135 -0.12 -8.98 -5.84
CA TYR A 135 0.81 -10.12 -5.97
C TYR A 135 1.20 -10.47 -7.41
N ILE A 136 0.88 -9.60 -8.37
CA ILE A 136 1.19 -9.78 -9.80
C ILE A 136 2.03 -8.64 -10.37
N GLY A 137 2.11 -7.51 -9.69
CA GLY A 137 2.96 -6.36 -10.03
C GLY A 137 4.29 -6.43 -9.27
N ALA A 138 5.41 -6.14 -9.96
CA ALA A 138 6.72 -5.95 -9.34
C ALA A 138 6.80 -4.63 -8.58
N ILE A 139 7.88 -4.39 -7.85
CA ILE A 139 8.09 -3.11 -7.18
C ILE A 139 8.35 -1.99 -8.19
N TYR A 140 7.67 -0.84 -8.03
CA TYR A 140 7.84 0.34 -8.86
C TYR A 140 8.63 1.43 -8.14
N ASN A 141 9.16 2.39 -8.90
CA ASN A 141 9.89 3.54 -8.35
C ASN A 141 9.06 4.35 -7.34
N THR A 142 7.73 4.37 -7.51
CA THR A 142 6.79 4.96 -6.55
C THR A 142 7.01 4.44 -5.14
N TYR A 143 7.35 3.15 -4.96
CA TYR A 143 7.60 2.57 -3.64
C TYR A 143 8.87 3.07 -2.98
N TYR A 144 9.90 3.42 -3.76
CA TYR A 144 11.09 4.08 -3.21
C TYR A 144 10.81 5.53 -2.81
N ASN A 145 9.84 6.19 -3.45
CA ASN A 145 9.34 7.47 -2.99
C ASN A 145 8.54 7.33 -1.67
N VAL A 146 7.68 6.32 -1.56
CA VAL A 146 6.97 5.98 -0.32
C VAL A 146 7.95 5.65 0.80
N ALA A 147 9.06 4.96 0.51
CA ALA A 147 10.12 4.72 1.48
C ALA A 147 10.70 6.03 2.04
N THR A 148 10.75 7.13 1.24
CA THR A 148 11.15 8.43 1.76
C THR A 148 10.13 9.02 2.73
N TYR A 149 8.83 8.80 2.51
CA TYR A 149 7.78 9.26 3.42
C TYR A 149 7.87 8.54 4.77
N TYR A 150 8.02 7.21 4.76
CA TYR A 150 8.27 6.46 5.99
C TYR A 150 9.53 6.93 6.73
N SER A 151 10.62 7.17 5.99
CA SER A 151 11.85 7.65 6.59
C SER A 151 11.69 9.05 7.19
N GLU A 152 10.89 9.93 6.58
CA GLU A 152 10.59 11.26 7.12
C GLU A 152 9.71 11.19 8.37
N ALA A 153 8.66 10.37 8.34
CA ALA A 153 7.73 10.17 9.45
C ALA A 153 8.39 9.55 10.70
N ALA A 154 9.54 8.88 10.55
CA ALA A 154 10.23 8.19 11.63
C ALA A 154 11.69 8.66 11.82
N ASP A 155 11.93 9.97 11.81
CA ASP A 155 13.21 10.62 12.12
C ASP A 155 14.41 10.11 11.31
N GLY A 156 14.18 9.71 10.07
CA GLY A 156 15.25 9.19 9.20
C GLY A 156 15.51 7.70 9.37
N ILE A 157 14.51 6.94 9.79
CA ILE A 157 14.57 5.47 9.85
C ILE A 157 14.97 4.89 8.49
N CYS A 158 15.72 3.80 8.51
CA CYS A 158 16.02 3.06 7.29
C CYS A 158 14.80 2.26 6.83
N VAL A 159 14.61 2.15 5.51
CA VAL A 159 13.50 1.39 4.90
C VAL A 159 14.06 0.37 3.93
N LEU A 160 13.82 -0.91 4.19
CA LEU A 160 14.17 -2.03 3.31
C LEU A 160 12.94 -2.39 2.47
N SER A 161 13.10 -2.38 1.15
CA SER A 161 12.03 -2.67 0.18
C SER A 161 12.46 -3.81 -0.73
N PRO A 162 11.99 -5.04 -0.51
CA PRO A 162 12.23 -6.17 -1.39
C PRO A 162 11.37 -6.07 -2.66
N ASP A 163 11.96 -6.43 -3.80
CA ASP A 163 11.26 -6.75 -5.05
C ASP A 163 10.94 -8.24 -5.04
N TYR A 164 9.98 -8.63 -4.20
CA TYR A 164 9.62 -10.02 -3.99
C TYR A 164 8.98 -10.64 -5.24
N ARG A 165 9.16 -11.94 -5.44
CA ARG A 165 8.64 -12.70 -6.56
C ARG A 165 7.11 -12.68 -6.61
N VAL A 166 6.55 -12.50 -7.81
CA VAL A 166 5.12 -12.32 -8.03
C VAL A 166 4.54 -13.34 -8.99
N ALA A 167 3.24 -13.57 -8.91
CA ALA A 167 2.48 -14.41 -9.82
C ALA A 167 2.32 -13.73 -11.21
N PRO A 168 2.01 -14.50 -12.25
CA PRO A 168 1.81 -15.96 -12.29
C PRO A 168 3.13 -16.74 -12.35
N GLU A 169 4.28 -16.10 -12.58
CA GLU A 169 5.57 -16.74 -12.70
C GLU A 169 5.96 -17.44 -11.39
N HIS A 170 5.63 -16.81 -10.26
CA HIS A 170 5.94 -17.28 -8.91
C HIS A 170 4.71 -17.14 -8.00
N PRO A 171 3.75 -18.07 -8.04
CA PRO A 171 2.60 -18.05 -7.15
C PRO A 171 3.01 -18.30 -5.69
N TYR A 172 2.05 -18.27 -4.78
CA TYR A 172 2.24 -18.64 -3.38
C TYR A 172 2.97 -20.00 -3.26
N PRO A 173 4.00 -20.12 -2.40
CA PRO A 173 4.35 -19.18 -1.32
C PRO A 173 5.48 -18.19 -1.64
N ALA A 174 5.89 -18.00 -2.90
CA ALA A 174 7.10 -17.28 -3.26
C ALA A 174 7.22 -15.88 -2.62
N ALA A 175 6.16 -15.06 -2.66
CA ALA A 175 6.17 -13.73 -2.05
C ALA A 175 6.37 -13.78 -0.52
N LEU A 176 5.76 -14.76 0.16
CA LEU A 176 5.92 -14.95 1.60
C LEU A 176 7.35 -15.41 1.94
N GLU A 177 7.92 -16.33 1.15
CA GLU A 177 9.30 -16.77 1.31
C GLU A 177 10.29 -15.61 1.17
N ASP A 178 10.08 -14.74 0.18
CA ASP A 178 10.95 -13.57 -0.06
C ASP A 178 10.79 -12.50 1.04
N ALA A 179 9.57 -12.28 1.51
CA ALA A 179 9.30 -11.42 2.65
C ALA A 179 9.98 -11.95 3.93
N LEU A 180 9.88 -13.26 4.18
CA LEU A 180 10.55 -13.93 5.29
C LEU A 180 12.09 -13.86 5.17
N ALA A 181 12.63 -14.08 3.97
CA ALA A 181 14.07 -13.96 3.72
C ALA A 181 14.57 -12.53 3.97
N SER A 182 13.77 -11.51 3.60
CA SER A 182 14.07 -10.11 3.87
C SER A 182 14.05 -9.79 5.38
N TYR A 183 13.08 -10.35 6.10
CA TYR A 183 13.01 -10.23 7.56
C TYR A 183 14.21 -10.91 8.23
N GLN A 184 14.55 -12.13 7.81
CA GLN A 184 15.72 -12.87 8.31
C GLN A 184 17.02 -12.12 8.01
N TRP A 185 17.14 -11.52 6.82
CA TRP A 185 18.29 -10.69 6.47
C TRP A 185 18.49 -9.53 7.46
N LEU A 186 17.39 -8.87 7.89
CA LEU A 186 17.47 -7.82 8.92
C LEU A 186 17.96 -8.37 10.27
N LEU A 187 17.47 -9.53 10.69
CA LEU A 187 17.94 -10.19 11.92
C LEU A 187 19.43 -10.54 11.83
N ASP A 188 19.89 -11.07 10.71
CA ASP A 188 21.29 -11.45 10.47
C ASP A 188 22.23 -10.22 10.40
N HIS A 189 21.66 -9.03 10.06
CA HIS A 189 22.39 -7.76 10.07
C HIS A 189 22.27 -7.00 11.39
N GLY A 190 21.82 -7.67 12.46
CA GLY A 190 21.89 -7.19 13.83
C GLY A 190 20.66 -6.49 14.37
N TYR A 191 19.59 -6.35 13.57
CA TYR A 191 18.31 -5.90 14.11
C TYR A 191 17.65 -7.01 14.93
N LYS A 192 16.95 -6.64 15.98
CA LYS A 192 16.07 -7.53 16.74
C LYS A 192 14.65 -7.41 16.21
N GLY A 193 13.79 -8.41 16.44
CA GLY A 193 12.39 -8.35 16.02
C GLY A 193 11.68 -7.08 16.50
N ASN A 194 11.86 -6.72 17.79
CA ASN A 194 11.30 -5.49 18.36
C ASN A 194 11.94 -4.16 17.85
N GLN A 195 12.81 -4.24 16.87
CA GLN A 195 13.38 -3.12 16.13
C GLN A 195 12.91 -3.08 14.66
N ILE A 196 12.11 -4.06 14.24
CA ILE A 196 11.58 -4.14 12.88
C ILE A 196 10.11 -3.76 12.90
N ILE A 197 9.72 -2.84 12.03
CA ILE A 197 8.34 -2.45 11.76
C ILE A 197 7.99 -2.99 10.38
N LEU A 198 6.85 -3.65 10.25
CA LEU A 198 6.33 -4.05 8.94
C LEU A 198 5.42 -2.95 8.40
N ALA A 199 5.53 -2.67 7.11
CA ALA A 199 4.65 -1.73 6.44
C ALA A 199 4.29 -2.26 5.05
N GLY A 200 3.04 -2.10 4.63
CA GLY A 200 2.61 -2.51 3.29
C GLY A 200 1.25 -1.96 2.92
N ASP A 201 1.02 -1.91 1.61
CA ASP A 201 -0.24 -1.47 1.04
C ASP A 201 -0.87 -2.60 0.20
N SER A 202 -2.19 -2.64 0.11
CA SER A 202 -2.89 -3.60 -0.75
C SER A 202 -2.44 -5.04 -0.48
N ALA A 203 -1.97 -5.75 -1.51
CA ALA A 203 -1.37 -7.08 -1.39
C ALA A 203 -0.17 -7.10 -0.41
N GLY A 204 0.66 -6.04 -0.40
CA GLY A 204 1.77 -5.91 0.55
C GLY A 204 1.30 -5.78 2.00
N GLY A 205 0.15 -5.13 2.24
CA GLY A 205 -0.49 -5.09 3.56
C GLY A 205 -0.97 -6.47 4.01
N GLY A 206 -1.60 -7.23 3.11
CA GLY A 206 -1.95 -8.64 3.35
C GLY A 206 -0.70 -9.50 3.62
N LEU A 207 0.36 -9.31 2.82
CA LEU A 207 1.62 -10.02 2.99
C LEU A 207 2.31 -9.70 4.33
N ALA A 208 2.24 -8.45 4.79
CA ALA A 208 2.77 -8.06 6.11
C ALA A 208 2.04 -8.77 7.26
N MET A 209 0.70 -8.90 7.16
CA MET A 209 -0.08 -9.67 8.14
C MET A 209 0.22 -11.17 8.05
N ALA A 210 0.32 -11.75 6.84
CA ALA A 210 0.69 -13.15 6.63
C ALA A 210 2.08 -13.45 7.18
N LEU A 211 3.06 -12.58 6.92
CA LEU A 211 4.41 -12.70 7.49
C LEU A 211 4.36 -12.65 9.02
N THR A 212 3.61 -11.73 9.61
CA THR A 212 3.46 -11.63 11.08
C THR A 212 2.90 -12.92 11.67
N MET A 213 1.87 -13.51 11.03
CA MET A 213 1.32 -14.81 11.45
C MET A 213 2.38 -15.92 11.36
N TYR A 214 3.11 -15.96 10.23
CA TYR A 214 4.15 -16.97 10.03
C TYR A 214 5.26 -16.87 11.10
N LEU A 215 5.74 -15.67 11.39
CA LEU A 215 6.75 -15.44 12.42
C LEU A 215 6.30 -15.94 13.79
N ARG A 216 5.07 -15.60 14.18
CA ARG A 216 4.47 -16.07 15.44
C ARG A 216 4.34 -17.59 15.49
N ASP A 217 3.81 -18.20 14.43
CA ASP A 217 3.50 -19.63 14.38
C ASP A 217 4.77 -20.51 14.35
N HIS A 218 5.92 -19.88 14.05
CA HIS A 218 7.22 -20.53 14.05
C HIS A 218 8.15 -20.04 15.17
N ASP A 219 7.58 -19.38 16.20
CA ASP A 219 8.35 -18.87 17.36
C ASP A 219 9.56 -17.99 16.98
N MET A 220 9.44 -17.25 15.89
CA MET A 220 10.46 -16.30 15.43
C MET A 220 10.35 -14.95 16.17
N PRO A 221 11.44 -14.15 16.23
CA PRO A 221 11.35 -12.81 16.77
C PRO A 221 10.27 -11.96 16.09
N MET A 222 9.33 -11.40 16.87
CA MET A 222 8.18 -10.65 16.38
C MET A 222 8.54 -9.20 16.06
N PRO A 223 7.93 -8.57 15.02
CA PRO A 223 8.06 -7.14 14.76
C PRO A 223 7.42 -6.31 15.88
N CYS A 224 7.78 -5.02 15.99
CA CYS A 224 7.25 -4.14 17.02
C CYS A 224 6.03 -3.31 16.59
N GLY A 225 5.66 -3.34 15.33
CA GLY A 225 4.50 -2.64 14.80
C GLY A 225 4.20 -3.02 13.36
N LEU A 226 2.99 -2.76 12.91
CA LEU A 226 2.52 -3.02 11.56
C LEU A 226 1.68 -1.84 11.03
N VAL A 227 2.05 -1.28 9.89
CA VAL A 227 1.29 -0.29 9.14
C VAL A 227 0.72 -0.94 7.88
N ALA A 228 -0.59 -0.92 7.71
CA ALA A 228 -1.28 -1.50 6.56
C ALA A 228 -2.20 -0.47 5.90
N MET A 229 -1.93 -0.11 4.65
CA MET A 229 -2.74 0.80 3.86
C MET A 229 -3.61 0.00 2.89
N SER A 230 -4.93 0.07 3.04
CA SER A 230 -5.89 -0.66 2.19
C SER A 230 -5.53 -2.15 2.03
N PRO A 231 -5.23 -2.91 3.10
CA PRO A 231 -4.68 -4.26 2.99
C PRO A 231 -5.65 -5.22 2.32
N TRP A 232 -5.15 -6.03 1.37
CA TRP A 232 -5.91 -7.11 0.78
C TRP A 232 -5.72 -8.39 1.59
N THR A 233 -6.72 -8.72 2.41
CA THR A 233 -6.66 -9.80 3.40
C THR A 233 -7.63 -10.94 3.14
N ASP A 234 -8.48 -10.83 2.11
CA ASP A 234 -9.45 -11.86 1.67
C ASP A 234 -9.39 -12.11 0.16
N LEU A 235 -8.61 -13.07 -0.27
CA LEU A 235 -8.53 -13.45 -1.67
C LEU A 235 -9.74 -14.29 -2.14
N THR A 236 -10.69 -14.56 -1.25
CA THR A 236 -11.99 -15.20 -1.62
C THR A 236 -13.03 -14.16 -2.02
N ALA A 237 -12.77 -12.88 -1.78
CA ALA A 237 -13.69 -11.77 -2.05
C ALA A 237 -15.07 -11.98 -1.40
N SER A 238 -15.10 -12.42 -0.13
CA SER A 238 -16.34 -12.79 0.58
C SER A 238 -16.96 -11.65 1.39
N GLY A 239 -16.23 -10.55 1.61
CA GLY A 239 -16.71 -9.41 2.39
C GLY A 239 -17.85 -8.65 1.71
N GLU A 240 -18.66 -7.95 2.50
CA GLU A 240 -19.85 -7.22 2.00
C GLU A 240 -19.48 -6.09 1.03
N SER A 241 -18.35 -5.40 1.26
CA SER A 241 -17.90 -4.30 0.41
C SER A 241 -17.59 -4.72 -1.03
N TYR A 242 -17.27 -5.99 -1.29
CA TYR A 242 -17.12 -6.52 -2.66
C TYR A 242 -18.42 -6.46 -3.49
N THR A 243 -19.55 -6.30 -2.81
CA THR A 243 -20.86 -6.12 -3.45
C THR A 243 -21.34 -4.69 -3.30
N LEU A 244 -21.25 -4.10 -2.11
CA LEU A 244 -21.76 -2.75 -1.82
C LEU A 244 -20.96 -1.67 -2.55
N ASN A 245 -19.65 -1.81 -2.62
CA ASN A 245 -18.75 -0.86 -3.27
C ASN A 245 -18.40 -1.24 -4.72
N TYR A 246 -19.05 -2.27 -5.28
CA TYR A 246 -18.75 -2.74 -6.63
C TYR A 246 -18.87 -1.66 -7.71
N GLU A 247 -19.84 -0.76 -7.57
CA GLU A 247 -20.04 0.36 -8.50
C GLU A 247 -19.34 1.64 -8.04
N LEU A 248 -18.83 1.68 -6.80
CA LEU A 248 -18.19 2.86 -6.21
C LEU A 248 -16.67 2.84 -6.33
N ASP A 249 -16.05 1.65 -6.26
CA ASP A 249 -14.60 1.51 -6.29
C ASP A 249 -14.02 1.89 -7.67
N PRO A 250 -13.24 2.98 -7.74
CA PRO A 250 -12.73 3.45 -9.03
C PRO A 250 -11.65 2.54 -9.61
N LEU A 251 -10.96 1.71 -8.80
CA LEU A 251 -9.85 0.89 -9.26
C LEU A 251 -10.25 -0.55 -9.58
N PHE A 252 -11.11 -1.16 -8.80
CA PHE A 252 -11.45 -2.58 -8.93
C PHE A 252 -12.91 -2.84 -9.30
N GLY A 253 -13.76 -1.84 -9.17
CA GLY A 253 -15.20 -1.97 -9.41
C GLY A 253 -15.59 -2.13 -10.87
N ASN A 254 -16.89 -2.33 -11.11
CA ASN A 254 -17.53 -2.40 -12.41
C ASN A 254 -17.04 -3.49 -13.38
N THR A 255 -16.22 -4.45 -12.91
CA THR A 255 -15.81 -5.61 -13.70
C THR A 255 -15.50 -6.82 -12.82
N LYS A 256 -15.97 -7.99 -13.22
CA LYS A 256 -15.60 -9.27 -12.59
C LYS A 256 -14.25 -9.83 -13.11
N GLU A 257 -13.65 -9.15 -14.08
CA GLU A 257 -12.33 -9.49 -14.64
C GLU A 257 -11.18 -8.78 -13.92
N SER A 258 -11.49 -7.97 -12.88
CA SER A 258 -10.47 -7.30 -12.09
C SER A 258 -9.59 -8.31 -11.33
N MET A 259 -8.35 -7.94 -11.05
CA MET A 259 -7.37 -8.78 -10.31
C MET A 259 -7.87 -9.21 -8.92
N ILE A 260 -8.84 -8.51 -8.36
CA ILE A 260 -9.48 -8.87 -7.08
C ILE A 260 -10.26 -10.19 -7.19
N PHE A 261 -10.86 -10.47 -8.35
CA PHE A 261 -11.63 -11.70 -8.58
C PHE A 261 -10.80 -12.76 -9.29
N ILE A 262 -9.91 -12.35 -10.19
CA ILE A 262 -9.07 -13.23 -11.01
C ILE A 262 -7.61 -12.96 -10.67
N ASN A 263 -7.03 -13.85 -9.89
CA ASN A 263 -5.65 -13.71 -9.44
C ASN A 263 -4.96 -15.08 -9.38
N ASP A 264 -3.73 -15.14 -9.91
CA ASP A 264 -2.93 -16.35 -9.99
C ASP A 264 -2.08 -16.59 -8.72
N TYR A 265 -2.04 -15.66 -7.79
CA TYR A 265 -1.19 -15.76 -6.57
C TYR A 265 -1.47 -17.01 -5.73
N PRO A 266 -2.72 -17.39 -5.45
CA PRO A 266 -2.98 -18.60 -4.65
C PRO A 266 -2.48 -19.89 -5.31
N GLY A 267 -2.31 -19.90 -6.62
CA GLY A 267 -1.92 -21.09 -7.37
C GLY A 267 -2.93 -22.22 -7.17
N LYS A 268 -2.47 -23.35 -6.61
CA LYS A 268 -3.30 -24.52 -6.30
C LYS A 268 -3.73 -24.59 -4.82
N HIS A 269 -3.35 -23.63 -4.02
CA HIS A 269 -3.63 -23.59 -2.60
C HIS A 269 -5.04 -23.07 -2.32
N ASP A 270 -5.58 -23.42 -1.15
CA ASP A 270 -6.86 -22.89 -0.71
C ASP A 270 -6.73 -21.39 -0.44
N LYS A 271 -7.58 -20.58 -1.06
CA LYS A 271 -7.64 -19.15 -0.83
C LYS A 271 -7.91 -18.77 0.64
N LYS A 272 -8.46 -19.70 1.42
CA LYS A 272 -8.69 -19.53 2.86
C LYS A 272 -7.48 -19.90 3.73
N ASP A 273 -6.35 -20.29 3.13
CA ASP A 273 -5.11 -20.45 3.87
C ASP A 273 -4.77 -19.10 4.55
N PRO A 274 -4.56 -19.05 5.88
CA PRO A 274 -4.24 -17.81 6.59
C PRO A 274 -3.01 -17.06 6.09
N TYR A 275 -2.09 -17.74 5.46
CA TYR A 275 -0.91 -17.12 4.86
C TYR A 275 -1.17 -16.57 3.44
N ILE A 276 -2.35 -16.86 2.88
CA ILE A 276 -2.85 -16.28 1.63
C ILE A 276 -3.89 -15.18 1.94
N SER A 277 -4.83 -15.50 2.82
CA SER A 277 -5.91 -14.59 3.25
C SER A 277 -5.92 -14.47 4.78
N PRO A 278 -5.21 -13.48 5.32
CA PRO A 278 -5.02 -13.31 6.77
C PRO A 278 -6.29 -13.25 7.61
N ILE A 279 -7.43 -12.83 7.07
CA ILE A 279 -8.70 -12.83 7.81
C ILE A 279 -9.17 -14.22 8.26
N TYR A 280 -8.65 -15.29 7.68
CA TYR A 280 -8.95 -16.66 8.11
C TYR A 280 -8.00 -17.16 9.20
N GLY A 281 -7.05 -16.33 9.62
CA GLY A 281 -6.05 -16.64 10.63
C GLY A 281 -6.41 -16.14 12.03
N ASN A 282 -5.40 -16.10 12.87
CA ASN A 282 -5.51 -15.67 14.27
C ASN A 282 -4.54 -14.50 14.53
N PHE A 283 -5.05 -13.41 15.06
CA PHE A 283 -4.28 -12.18 15.34
C PHE A 283 -3.67 -12.13 16.76
N ARG A 284 -3.80 -13.18 17.58
CA ARG A 284 -3.17 -13.20 18.92
C ARG A 284 -1.68 -12.93 18.83
N ASN A 285 -1.18 -12.16 19.78
CA ASN A 285 0.23 -11.78 19.89
C ASN A 285 0.78 -11.00 18.68
N PHE A 286 -0.08 -10.38 17.89
CA PHE A 286 0.36 -9.40 16.89
C PHE A 286 0.92 -8.16 17.59
N PRO A 287 1.84 -7.44 16.96
CA PRO A 287 2.27 -6.12 17.43
C PRO A 287 1.13 -5.10 17.28
N PRO A 288 1.24 -3.91 17.88
CA PRO A 288 0.35 -2.79 17.56
C PRO A 288 0.22 -2.56 16.07
N MET A 289 -0.99 -2.20 15.61
CA MET A 289 -1.33 -2.07 14.20
C MET A 289 -2.00 -0.74 13.90
N LEU A 290 -1.57 -0.10 12.80
CA LEU A 290 -2.32 0.95 12.13
C LEU A 290 -2.85 0.42 10.80
N ILE A 291 -4.17 0.48 10.60
CA ILE A 291 -4.84 0.10 9.36
C ILE A 291 -5.58 1.33 8.82
N GLN A 292 -5.34 1.69 7.58
CA GLN A 292 -6.01 2.81 6.90
C GLN A 292 -6.69 2.31 5.62
N VAL A 293 -7.90 2.77 5.33
CA VAL A 293 -8.68 2.35 4.16
C VAL A 293 -9.63 3.46 3.68
N GLY A 294 -9.92 3.50 2.40
CA GLY A 294 -10.95 4.37 1.85
C GLY A 294 -12.35 3.74 1.92
N SER A 295 -13.38 4.56 2.16
CA SER A 295 -14.76 4.07 2.31
C SER A 295 -15.35 3.53 1.00
N THR A 296 -14.86 3.97 -0.17
CA THR A 296 -15.36 3.50 -1.47
C THR A 296 -14.69 2.20 -1.97
N GLU A 297 -13.72 1.68 -1.24
CA GLU A 297 -12.97 0.50 -1.66
C GLU A 297 -13.76 -0.81 -1.54
N MET A 298 -13.60 -1.69 -2.51
CA MET A 298 -14.04 -3.08 -2.38
C MET A 298 -13.29 -3.82 -1.26
N LEU A 299 -12.09 -3.38 -0.88
CA LEU A 299 -11.29 -3.92 0.22
C LEU A 299 -11.63 -3.32 1.60
N LEU A 300 -12.70 -2.52 1.71
CA LEU A 300 -13.14 -1.95 3.01
C LEU A 300 -13.42 -3.07 4.04
N SER A 301 -14.17 -4.11 3.65
CA SER A 301 -14.48 -5.24 4.55
C SER A 301 -13.23 -6.00 5.01
N ASP A 302 -12.19 -6.06 4.17
CA ASP A 302 -10.91 -6.69 4.50
C ASP A 302 -10.27 -5.99 5.70
N SER A 303 -10.19 -4.66 5.61
CA SER A 303 -9.60 -3.81 6.65
C SER A 303 -10.42 -3.85 7.94
N VAL A 304 -11.75 -3.72 7.83
CA VAL A 304 -12.67 -3.76 8.98
C VAL A 304 -12.61 -5.12 9.68
N THR A 305 -12.62 -6.20 8.91
CA THR A 305 -12.56 -7.56 9.48
C THR A 305 -11.22 -7.82 10.16
N ALA A 306 -10.10 -7.47 9.52
CA ALA A 306 -8.77 -7.64 10.10
C ALA A 306 -8.61 -6.83 11.39
N ALA A 307 -9.06 -5.57 11.41
CA ALA A 307 -9.02 -4.73 12.59
C ALA A 307 -9.89 -5.30 13.73
N SER A 308 -11.12 -5.71 13.41
CA SER A 308 -12.02 -6.31 14.40
C SER A 308 -11.47 -7.61 15.00
N MET A 309 -10.86 -8.45 14.17
CA MET A 309 -10.22 -9.70 14.66
C MET A 309 -8.99 -9.42 15.52
N ALA A 310 -8.21 -8.38 15.19
CA ALA A 310 -7.08 -7.94 15.99
C ALA A 310 -7.54 -7.40 17.35
N ASP A 311 -8.54 -6.53 17.38
CA ASP A 311 -9.14 -5.98 18.62
C ASP A 311 -9.69 -7.09 19.53
N ILE A 312 -10.49 -8.02 18.98
CA ILE A 312 -11.00 -9.19 19.72
C ILE A 312 -9.85 -10.06 20.27
N ALA A 313 -8.73 -10.13 19.58
CA ALA A 313 -7.54 -10.85 20.02
C ALA A 313 -6.71 -10.10 21.09
N GLY A 314 -7.12 -8.88 21.45
CA GLY A 314 -6.44 -8.03 22.43
C GLY A 314 -5.21 -7.31 21.86
N VAL A 315 -5.15 -7.13 20.54
CA VAL A 315 -4.11 -6.35 19.87
C VAL A 315 -4.49 -4.88 19.88
N GLU A 316 -3.54 -4.02 20.21
CA GLU A 316 -3.70 -2.58 20.04
C GLU A 316 -3.80 -2.26 18.55
N VAL A 317 -4.97 -1.85 18.07
CA VAL A 317 -5.23 -1.58 16.66
C VAL A 317 -5.97 -0.26 16.50
N ARG A 318 -5.49 0.55 15.57
CA ARG A 318 -6.21 1.69 15.04
C ARG A 318 -6.64 1.39 13.61
N LEU A 319 -7.93 1.52 13.34
CA LEU A 319 -8.53 1.49 12.01
C LEU A 319 -9.03 2.89 11.68
N SER A 320 -8.50 3.50 10.62
CA SER A 320 -8.95 4.80 10.10
C SER A 320 -9.60 4.61 8.73
N ILE A 321 -10.88 4.93 8.64
CA ILE A 321 -11.67 4.87 7.40
C ILE A 321 -11.82 6.29 6.86
N TYR A 322 -11.24 6.53 5.69
CA TYR A 322 -11.27 7.83 5.02
C TYR A 322 -12.46 7.87 4.05
N ASP A 323 -13.42 8.74 4.33
CA ASP A 323 -14.64 8.87 3.55
C ASP A 323 -14.34 9.30 2.10
N ASP A 324 -15.13 8.77 1.14
CA ASP A 324 -14.96 8.99 -0.30
C ASP A 324 -13.57 8.66 -0.89
N MET A 325 -12.63 8.12 -0.10
CA MET A 325 -11.32 7.79 -0.61
C MET A 325 -11.29 6.43 -1.29
N PHE A 326 -10.40 6.34 -2.27
CA PHE A 326 -10.17 5.17 -3.13
C PHE A 326 -8.96 4.36 -2.67
N HIS A 327 -8.80 3.19 -3.26
CA HIS A 327 -7.75 2.23 -2.90
C HIS A 327 -6.35 2.83 -2.95
N VAL A 328 -5.65 2.73 -1.82
CA VAL A 328 -4.27 3.20 -1.63
C VAL A 328 -4.10 4.70 -1.96
N PHE A 329 -5.09 5.53 -1.60
CA PHE A 329 -5.04 6.98 -1.81
C PHE A 329 -3.81 7.62 -1.17
N GLN A 330 -3.21 6.99 -0.16
CA GLN A 330 -1.99 7.43 0.52
C GLN A 330 -0.78 7.53 -0.42
N LEU A 331 -0.81 6.84 -1.57
CA LEU A 331 0.27 6.85 -2.57
C LEU A 331 0.04 7.86 -3.70
N SER A 332 -1.05 8.62 -3.69
CA SER A 332 -1.46 9.53 -4.78
C SER A 332 -0.59 10.79 -4.97
N GLY A 333 0.53 10.89 -4.25
CA GLY A 333 1.38 12.09 -4.25
C GLY A 333 0.85 13.16 -3.28
N LYS A 334 1.55 14.23 -3.03
CA LYS A 334 1.17 15.26 -2.03
C LYS A 334 0.00 16.16 -2.48
N ILE A 335 -1.04 15.57 -3.05
CA ILE A 335 -2.11 16.28 -3.75
C ILE A 335 -3.40 16.31 -2.93
N LEU A 336 -3.64 15.23 -2.18
CA LEU A 336 -4.86 15.02 -1.41
C LEU A 336 -4.66 15.50 0.04
N PRO A 337 -5.55 16.33 0.60
CA PRO A 337 -5.54 16.63 2.03
C PRO A 337 -5.67 15.37 2.89
N GLU A 338 -6.49 14.41 2.47
CA GLU A 338 -6.68 13.11 3.12
C GLU A 338 -5.38 12.30 3.16
N GLN A 339 -4.59 12.33 2.10
CA GLN A 339 -3.27 11.73 2.08
C GLN A 339 -2.34 12.35 3.13
N LYS A 340 -2.35 13.68 3.25
CA LYS A 340 -1.54 14.38 4.25
C LYS A 340 -1.91 13.92 5.66
N ARG A 341 -3.21 13.91 5.99
CA ARG A 341 -3.71 13.43 7.29
C ARG A 341 -3.34 11.97 7.54
N ALA A 342 -3.47 11.11 6.52
CA ALA A 342 -3.08 9.70 6.64
C ALA A 342 -1.60 9.53 6.95
N TRP A 343 -0.71 10.33 6.34
CA TRP A 343 0.71 10.30 6.66
C TRP A 343 1.06 10.93 8.00
N GLU A 344 0.34 11.95 8.47
CA GLU A 344 0.45 12.49 9.83
C GLU A 344 0.08 11.44 10.88
N GLU A 345 -0.95 10.63 10.62
CA GLU A 345 -1.32 9.51 11.47
C GLU A 345 -0.27 8.39 11.47
N VAL A 346 0.32 8.07 10.30
CA VAL A 346 1.47 7.16 10.20
C VAL A 346 2.65 7.69 11.02
N GLU A 347 2.95 8.98 10.93
CA GLU A 347 4.00 9.62 11.74
C GLU A 347 3.73 9.45 13.23
N GLN A 348 2.53 9.76 13.71
CA GLN A 348 2.14 9.58 15.12
C GLN A 348 2.33 8.14 15.57
N PHE A 349 1.85 7.18 14.79
CA PHE A 349 2.03 5.75 15.11
C PHE A 349 3.49 5.34 15.16
N LEU A 350 4.29 5.74 14.18
CA LEU A 350 5.72 5.41 14.15
C LEU A 350 6.46 6.05 15.33
N GLN A 351 6.14 7.28 15.72
CA GLN A 351 6.73 7.94 16.87
C GLN A 351 6.42 7.22 18.19
N LEU A 352 5.21 6.66 18.37
CA LEU A 352 4.89 5.81 19.51
C LEU A 352 5.79 4.56 19.56
N LEU A 353 6.06 3.95 18.42
CA LEU A 353 6.94 2.77 18.33
C LEU A 353 8.42 3.09 18.54
N LEU A 354 8.86 4.33 18.25
CA LEU A 354 10.27 4.75 18.39
C LEU A 354 10.67 5.03 19.84
N ASN A 355 9.72 5.35 20.69
CA ASN A 355 9.90 5.60 22.12
C ASN A 355 9.95 4.28 22.91
#